data_186a2dff2f4b72c470f0d77fe94688dd
#
_entry.id   186a2dff2f4b72c470f0d77fe94688dd
#
_cell.length_a   1.000
_cell.length_b   1.000
_cell.length_c   1.000
_cell.angle_alpha   90.00
_cell.angle_beta   90.00
_cell.angle_gamma   90.00
#
_symmetry.space_group_name_H-M   'P 1'
#
loop_
_entity.id
_entity.type
_entity.pdbx_description
1 polymer ?
#
loop_
_entity_poly.entity_id
_entity_poly.type
_entity_poly.pdbx_seq_one_letter_code
_entity_poly.pdbx_strand_id
1 'polypeptide(L)'
;MLLNVPPNKQGTVDADILARVAEFGKAVQNTFDKNLAEKASVSATEVRGNSKKYSPENLLDGNDETYWTVGDGTTSGKVLIDLGESKKFDVVSIEEAIQFGQRIGSFKVEYKNGNGEWKTFDQGTTIGAKRLCRKKAVKADKLRI
;
A
#
# COMPACT_ATOMS: atom_id res chain seq x y z
N MET A 1 -4.80 -12.73 -7.34
CA MET A 1 -5.42 -13.66 -6.37
C MET A 1 -6.20 -14.71 -7.17
N LEU A 2 -6.02 -15.99 -6.88
CA LEU A 2 -6.79 -17.07 -7.49
C LEU A 2 -7.89 -17.48 -6.50
N LEU A 3 -9.15 -17.46 -6.94
CA LEU A 3 -10.29 -17.94 -6.18
C LEU A 3 -10.80 -19.25 -6.81
N ASN A 4 -10.75 -20.34 -6.07
CA ASN A 4 -11.27 -21.63 -6.53
C ASN A 4 -12.74 -21.76 -6.09
N VAL A 5 -13.61 -21.94 -7.08
CA VAL A 5 -15.05 -22.12 -6.88
C VAL A 5 -15.43 -23.49 -7.46
N PRO A 6 -15.56 -24.54 -6.63
CA PRO A 6 -15.84 -25.87 -7.13
C PRO A 6 -17.28 -25.97 -7.68
N PRO A 7 -17.50 -26.66 -8.81
CA PRO A 7 -18.84 -26.97 -9.28
C PRO A 7 -19.48 -28.09 -8.42
N ASN A 8 -20.80 -28.07 -8.33
CA ASN A 8 -21.58 -29.15 -7.75
C ASN A 8 -21.75 -30.32 -8.73
N LYS A 9 -22.46 -31.37 -8.31
CA LYS A 9 -22.69 -32.56 -9.14
C LYS A 9 -23.49 -32.30 -10.41
N GLN A 10 -24.22 -31.19 -10.48
CA GLN A 10 -24.97 -30.73 -11.67
C GLN A 10 -24.13 -29.87 -12.61
N GLY A 11 -22.86 -29.60 -12.29
CA GLY A 11 -21.97 -28.72 -13.06
C GLY A 11 -22.24 -27.22 -12.87
N THR A 12 -23.05 -26.88 -11.87
CA THR A 12 -23.32 -25.48 -11.47
C THR A 12 -22.59 -25.14 -10.18
N VAL A 13 -22.66 -23.92 -9.71
CA VAL A 13 -22.16 -23.49 -8.40
C VAL A 13 -23.34 -23.29 -7.46
N ASP A 14 -23.20 -23.77 -6.23
CA ASP A 14 -24.26 -23.65 -5.23
C ASP A 14 -24.53 -22.16 -4.89
N ALA A 15 -25.79 -21.85 -4.64
CA ALA A 15 -26.23 -20.46 -4.47
C ALA A 15 -25.58 -19.73 -3.28
N ASP A 16 -25.30 -20.47 -2.20
CA ASP A 16 -24.59 -19.94 -1.02
C ASP A 16 -23.13 -19.61 -1.33
N ILE A 17 -22.44 -20.43 -2.13
CA ILE A 17 -21.08 -20.15 -2.61
C ILE A 17 -21.08 -18.89 -3.50
N LEU A 18 -22.03 -18.80 -4.45
CA LEU A 18 -22.16 -17.61 -5.29
C LEU A 18 -22.41 -16.34 -4.47
N ALA A 19 -23.28 -16.43 -3.45
CA ALA A 19 -23.55 -15.29 -2.56
C ALA A 19 -22.28 -14.86 -1.81
N ARG A 20 -21.45 -15.79 -1.33
CA ARG A 20 -20.18 -15.49 -0.67
C ARG A 20 -19.15 -14.87 -1.62
N VAL A 21 -19.06 -15.36 -2.84
CA VAL A 21 -18.18 -14.78 -3.87
C VAL A 21 -18.60 -13.34 -4.20
N ALA A 22 -19.90 -13.09 -4.33
CA ALA A 22 -20.44 -11.76 -4.58
C ALA A 22 -20.20 -10.80 -3.39
N GLU A 23 -20.39 -11.26 -2.16
CA GLU A 23 -20.08 -10.51 -0.93
C GLU A 23 -18.59 -10.14 -0.87
N PHE A 24 -17.72 -11.11 -1.14
CA PHE A 24 -16.28 -10.88 -1.21
C PHE A 24 -15.92 -9.85 -2.30
N GLY A 25 -16.48 -9.98 -3.50
CA GLY A 25 -16.25 -9.03 -4.59
C GLY A 25 -16.65 -7.61 -4.20
N LYS A 26 -17.82 -7.43 -3.56
CA LYS A 26 -18.26 -6.13 -3.03
C LYS A 26 -17.32 -5.59 -1.95
N ALA A 27 -16.84 -6.44 -1.04
CA ALA A 27 -15.92 -6.04 0.01
C ALA A 27 -14.58 -5.55 -0.58
N VAL A 28 -14.04 -6.24 -1.58
CA VAL A 28 -12.82 -5.83 -2.30
C VAL A 28 -13.06 -4.50 -3.00
N GLN A 29 -14.14 -4.38 -3.78
CA GLN A 29 -14.48 -3.16 -4.48
C GLN A 29 -14.60 -1.98 -3.52
N ASN A 30 -15.38 -2.10 -2.45
CA ASN A 30 -15.56 -1.03 -1.47
C ASN A 30 -14.25 -0.62 -0.77
N THR A 31 -13.32 -1.56 -0.60
CA THR A 31 -12.03 -1.30 0.06
C THR A 31 -11.07 -0.55 -0.87
N PHE A 32 -11.07 -0.87 -2.18
CA PHE A 32 -10.07 -0.40 -3.14
C PHE A 32 -10.66 0.50 -4.25
N ASP A 33 -11.93 0.89 -4.15
CA ASP A 33 -12.61 1.74 -5.15
C ASP A 33 -11.91 3.10 -5.33
N LYS A 34 -11.33 3.63 -4.27
CA LYS A 34 -10.70 4.95 -4.28
C LYS A 34 -9.29 4.93 -3.68
N ASN A 35 -8.29 5.24 -4.52
CA ASN A 35 -6.95 5.52 -4.04
C ASN A 35 -6.89 6.92 -3.41
N LEU A 36 -6.79 7.00 -2.09
CA LEU A 36 -6.74 8.27 -1.36
C LEU A 36 -5.43 9.03 -1.55
N ALA A 37 -4.37 8.36 -2.02
CA ALA A 37 -3.05 8.94 -2.28
C ALA A 37 -2.85 9.39 -3.74
N GLU A 38 -3.82 9.21 -4.64
CA GLU A 38 -3.70 9.53 -6.07
C GLU A 38 -3.24 10.97 -6.35
N LYS A 39 -3.65 11.92 -5.52
CA LYS A 39 -3.30 13.34 -5.64
C LYS A 39 -2.43 13.84 -4.50
N ALA A 40 -1.82 12.93 -3.74
CA ALA A 40 -0.95 13.29 -2.64
C ALA A 40 0.39 13.82 -3.18
N SER A 41 1.01 14.71 -2.42
CA SER A 41 2.42 15.01 -2.61
C SER A 41 3.29 14.03 -1.84
N VAL A 42 4.45 13.73 -2.37
CA VAL A 42 5.38 12.79 -1.76
C VAL A 42 6.79 13.35 -1.75
N SER A 43 7.52 13.10 -0.68
CA SER A 43 8.92 13.44 -0.54
C SER A 43 9.68 12.31 0.15
N ALA A 44 10.97 12.24 -0.06
CA ALA A 44 11.84 11.23 0.54
C ALA A 44 13.09 11.88 1.16
N THR A 45 13.70 11.18 2.11
CA THR A 45 14.94 11.63 2.76
C THR A 45 16.13 11.64 1.81
N GLU A 46 16.12 10.76 0.83
CA GLU A 46 17.18 10.62 -0.17
C GLU A 46 16.62 10.03 -1.47
N VAL A 47 17.25 10.39 -2.58
CA VAL A 47 16.97 9.82 -3.91
C VAL A 47 18.30 9.44 -4.54
N ARG A 48 18.43 8.20 -4.99
CA ARG A 48 19.63 7.67 -5.64
C ARG A 48 20.10 8.58 -6.76
N GLY A 49 21.32 9.12 -6.58
CA GLY A 49 21.96 10.02 -7.55
C GLY A 49 21.17 11.29 -7.87
N ASN A 50 20.21 11.69 -7.03
CA ASN A 50 19.26 12.78 -7.30
C ASN A 50 18.56 12.65 -8.67
N SER A 51 18.37 11.39 -9.13
CA SER A 51 17.84 11.09 -10.45
C SER A 51 16.32 10.99 -10.42
N LYS A 52 15.67 11.67 -11.38
CA LYS A 52 14.21 11.55 -11.60
C LYS A 52 13.74 10.13 -11.84
N LYS A 53 14.63 9.23 -12.33
CA LYS A 53 14.32 7.82 -12.51
C LYS A 53 13.92 7.13 -11.19
N TYR A 54 14.43 7.60 -10.07
CA TYR A 54 14.21 7.03 -8.74
C TYR A 54 13.48 8.00 -7.81
N SER A 55 12.71 8.89 -8.38
CA SER A 55 11.95 9.94 -7.69
C SER A 55 10.89 9.34 -6.76
N PRO A 56 10.59 9.96 -5.61
CA PRO A 56 9.53 9.50 -4.72
C PRO A 56 8.13 9.56 -5.37
N GLU A 57 7.91 10.40 -6.38
CA GLU A 57 6.66 10.46 -7.14
C GLU A 57 6.32 9.13 -7.83
N ASN A 58 7.31 8.30 -8.14
CA ASN A 58 7.13 6.96 -8.68
C ASN A 58 6.32 6.03 -7.75
N LEU A 59 6.24 6.35 -6.46
CA LEU A 59 5.45 5.57 -5.50
C LEU A 59 3.93 5.77 -5.67
N LEU A 60 3.52 6.82 -6.40
CA LEU A 60 2.12 7.21 -6.54
C LEU A 60 1.65 7.30 -7.99
N ASP A 61 2.49 6.94 -8.97
CA ASP A 61 2.21 7.07 -10.41
C ASP A 61 1.37 5.90 -10.98
N GLY A 62 1.14 4.84 -10.18
CA GLY A 62 0.37 3.67 -10.58
C GLY A 62 1.09 2.75 -11.57
N ASN A 63 2.40 2.87 -11.70
CA ASN A 63 3.24 2.08 -12.60
C ASN A 63 4.17 1.15 -11.83
N ASP A 64 3.92 -0.14 -11.86
CA ASP A 64 4.68 -1.17 -11.14
C ASP A 64 6.15 -1.31 -11.62
N GLU A 65 6.50 -0.69 -12.77
CA GLU A 65 7.86 -0.70 -13.32
C GLU A 65 8.73 0.43 -12.77
N THR A 66 8.13 1.46 -12.19
CA THR A 66 8.82 2.59 -11.57
C THR A 66 8.95 2.37 -10.07
N TYR A 67 9.97 2.94 -9.46
CA TYR A 67 10.20 2.81 -8.02
C TYR A 67 11.07 3.95 -7.49
N TRP A 68 10.98 4.17 -6.20
CA TRP A 68 11.90 5.00 -5.45
C TRP A 68 12.99 4.14 -4.80
N THR A 69 14.22 4.65 -4.71
CA THR A 69 15.30 4.01 -3.98
C THR A 69 16.32 5.04 -3.46
N VAL A 70 16.98 4.69 -2.37
CA VAL A 70 18.12 5.41 -1.80
C VAL A 70 19.43 5.06 -2.51
N GLY A 71 20.50 5.81 -2.25
CA GLY A 71 21.83 5.57 -2.80
C GLY A 71 22.47 4.27 -2.36
N ASP A 72 23.49 3.85 -3.08
CA ASP A 72 24.27 2.66 -2.75
C ASP A 72 24.96 2.86 -1.38
N GLY A 73 24.85 1.85 -0.52
CA GLY A 73 25.39 1.90 0.85
C GLY A 73 24.43 2.50 1.89
N THR A 74 23.35 3.19 1.47
CA THR A 74 22.30 3.64 2.38
C THR A 74 21.35 2.49 2.70
N THR A 75 21.21 2.16 3.98
CA THR A 75 20.42 1.01 4.45
C THR A 75 19.06 1.40 5.03
N SER A 76 18.73 2.69 5.05
CA SER A 76 17.44 3.18 5.53
C SER A 76 17.00 4.42 4.77
N GLY A 77 15.70 4.58 4.60
CA GLY A 77 15.10 5.75 3.98
C GLY A 77 13.72 6.00 4.55
N LYS A 78 13.22 7.21 4.36
CA LYS A 78 11.85 7.58 4.76
C LYS A 78 11.16 8.27 3.61
N VAL A 79 9.91 7.95 3.45
CA VAL A 79 8.98 8.62 2.54
C VAL A 79 7.91 9.32 3.37
N LEU A 80 7.63 10.57 3.03
CA LEU A 80 6.53 11.34 3.58
C LEU A 80 5.49 11.54 2.48
N ILE A 81 4.26 11.14 2.75
CA ILE A 81 3.10 11.32 1.88
C ILE A 81 2.16 12.33 2.54
N ASP A 82 1.87 13.42 1.84
CA ASP A 82 0.93 14.45 2.27
C ASP A 82 -0.35 14.34 1.43
N LEU A 83 -1.44 13.96 2.05
CA LEU A 83 -2.75 13.75 1.42
C LEU A 83 -3.47 15.07 1.12
N GLY A 84 -2.91 16.22 1.55
CA GLY A 84 -3.48 17.56 1.39
C GLY A 84 -4.59 17.89 2.37
N GLU A 85 -5.38 16.90 2.74
CA GLU A 85 -6.49 17.01 3.68
C GLU A 85 -6.61 15.76 4.56
N SER A 86 -7.28 15.87 5.70
CA SER A 86 -7.50 14.73 6.59
C SER A 86 -8.47 13.73 5.96
N LYS A 87 -7.96 12.55 5.62
CA LYS A 87 -8.71 11.43 5.04
C LYS A 87 -8.85 10.29 6.03
N LYS A 88 -9.95 9.55 5.93
CA LYS A 88 -10.19 8.35 6.73
C LYS A 88 -9.80 7.13 5.91
N PHE A 89 -8.94 6.27 6.47
CA PHE A 89 -8.50 5.03 5.84
C PHE A 89 -8.24 3.94 6.89
N ASP A 90 -8.31 2.69 6.47
CA ASP A 90 -8.05 1.49 7.28
C ASP A 90 -7.06 0.53 6.58
N VAL A 91 -6.67 0.84 5.35
CA VAL A 91 -5.71 0.06 4.56
C VAL A 91 -4.63 0.97 3.99
N VAL A 92 -3.37 0.55 4.12
CA VAL A 92 -2.23 1.10 3.39
C VAL A 92 -1.60 -0.05 2.59
N SER A 93 -1.55 0.07 1.26
CA SER A 93 -0.85 -0.86 0.38
C SER A 93 0.57 -0.36 0.15
N ILE A 94 1.54 -1.24 0.35
CA ILE A 94 2.95 -0.99 0.08
C ILE A 94 3.52 -2.13 -0.76
N GLU A 95 4.44 -1.83 -1.66
CA GLU A 95 5.02 -2.76 -2.62
C GLU A 95 6.53 -2.55 -2.74
N GLU A 96 7.27 -3.63 -2.97
CA GLU A 96 8.67 -3.57 -3.37
C GLU A 96 8.78 -3.73 -4.89
N ALA A 97 9.82 -3.15 -5.47
CA ALA A 97 10.24 -3.44 -6.85
C ALA A 97 10.79 -4.88 -6.94
N ILE A 98 9.89 -5.86 -6.83
CA ILE A 98 10.21 -7.28 -6.61
C ILE A 98 11.02 -7.92 -7.75
N GLN A 99 11.06 -7.30 -8.94
CA GLN A 99 11.93 -7.70 -10.05
C GLN A 99 13.43 -7.65 -9.68
N PHE A 100 13.80 -6.91 -8.62
CA PHE A 100 15.16 -6.86 -8.08
C PHE A 100 15.34 -7.72 -6.82
N GLY A 101 14.37 -8.57 -6.51
CA GLY A 101 14.31 -9.35 -5.29
C GLY A 101 13.81 -8.57 -4.09
N GLN A 102 13.55 -9.29 -3.02
CA GLN A 102 13.13 -8.71 -1.74
C GLN A 102 14.32 -8.08 -1.02
N ARG A 103 14.27 -6.80 -0.75
CA ARG A 103 15.39 -6.00 -0.23
C ARG A 103 15.09 -5.31 1.09
N ILE A 104 13.81 -5.15 1.43
CA ILE A 104 13.41 -4.48 2.67
C ILE A 104 13.40 -5.48 3.81
N GLY A 105 14.30 -5.25 4.77
CA GLY A 105 14.43 -6.08 5.98
C GLY A 105 13.47 -5.70 7.10
N SER A 106 12.99 -4.44 7.12
CA SER A 106 11.94 -3.97 8.04
C SER A 106 11.32 -2.68 7.52
N PHE A 107 10.05 -2.47 7.89
CA PHE A 107 9.34 -1.25 7.56
C PHE A 107 8.44 -0.83 8.73
N LYS A 108 8.11 0.45 8.76
CA LYS A 108 7.11 1.01 9.66
C LYS A 108 6.27 2.05 8.91
N VAL A 109 4.94 1.87 8.97
CA VAL A 109 3.96 2.84 8.47
C VAL A 109 3.45 3.64 9.66
N GLU A 110 3.55 4.94 9.60
CA GLU A 110 3.06 5.86 10.62
C GLU A 110 2.13 6.90 10.00
N TYR A 111 1.19 7.38 10.79
CA TYR A 111 0.30 8.47 10.41
C TYR A 111 0.37 9.61 11.43
N LYS A 112 0.14 10.84 10.97
CA LYS A 112 0.07 12.01 11.83
C LYS A 112 -1.36 12.18 12.32
N ASN A 113 -1.57 12.09 13.64
CA ASN A 113 -2.92 12.25 14.21
C ASN A 113 -3.35 13.72 14.26
N GLY A 114 -4.62 13.98 14.62
CA GLY A 114 -5.17 15.33 14.73
C GLY A 114 -4.45 16.26 15.72
N ASN A 115 -3.67 15.71 16.66
CA ASN A 115 -2.84 16.45 17.61
C ASN A 115 -1.41 16.74 17.08
N GLY A 116 -1.11 16.33 15.85
CA GLY A 116 0.21 16.52 15.25
C GLY A 116 1.27 15.47 15.64
N GLU A 117 0.88 14.42 16.37
CA GLU A 117 1.78 13.35 16.80
C GLU A 117 1.84 12.23 15.77
N TRP A 118 3.02 11.63 15.58
CA TRP A 118 3.18 10.43 14.78
C TRP A 118 2.81 9.18 15.58
N LYS A 119 1.92 8.37 15.01
CA LYS A 119 1.49 7.08 15.59
C LYS A 119 1.70 5.96 14.60
N THR A 120 2.16 4.83 15.09
CA THR A 120 2.35 3.63 14.26
C THR A 120 1.00 3.12 13.78
N PHE A 121 0.87 2.99 12.46
CA PHE A 121 -0.25 2.32 11.81
C PHE A 121 0.02 0.82 11.68
N ASP A 122 1.18 0.46 11.10
CA ASP A 122 1.64 -0.94 10.99
C ASP A 122 3.18 -0.98 10.93
N GLN A 123 3.75 -2.17 11.19
CA GLN A 123 5.18 -2.43 11.03
C GLN A 123 5.41 -3.91 10.76
N GLY A 124 6.54 -4.23 10.15
CA GLY A 124 6.91 -5.61 9.84
C GLY A 124 8.30 -5.71 9.28
N THR A 125 8.68 -6.94 8.95
CA THR A 125 10.03 -7.26 8.45
C THR A 125 10.08 -7.38 6.93
N THR A 126 8.95 -7.61 6.28
CA THR A 126 8.87 -7.94 4.85
C THR A 126 7.71 -7.21 4.20
N ILE A 127 7.93 -6.66 3.02
CA ILE A 127 6.88 -6.12 2.15
C ILE A 127 6.53 -7.13 1.05
N GLY A 128 7.52 -7.52 0.24
CA GLY A 128 7.33 -8.40 -0.91
C GLY A 128 6.60 -7.72 -2.06
N ALA A 129 5.99 -8.51 -2.95
CA ALA A 129 5.30 -7.99 -4.13
C ALA A 129 4.16 -7.02 -3.78
N LYS A 130 3.40 -7.30 -2.72
CA LYS A 130 2.34 -6.41 -2.21
C LYS A 130 1.99 -6.77 -0.78
N ARG A 131 1.98 -5.78 0.09
CA ARG A 131 1.54 -5.92 1.46
C ARG A 131 0.40 -4.96 1.77
N LEU A 132 -0.69 -5.50 2.26
CA LEU A 132 -1.85 -4.75 2.73
C LEU A 132 -1.76 -4.61 4.25
N CYS A 133 -1.38 -3.42 4.71
CA CYS A 133 -1.40 -3.06 6.13
C CYS A 133 -2.84 -2.67 6.48
N ARG A 134 -3.61 -3.55 7.13
CA ARG A 134 -4.99 -3.31 7.51
C ARG A 134 -5.14 -3.21 9.02
N LYS A 135 -5.72 -2.12 9.50
CA LYS A 135 -5.93 -1.82 10.92
C LYS A 135 -7.30 -1.17 11.13
N LYS A 136 -7.59 -0.81 12.39
CA LYS A 136 -8.75 0.05 12.69
C LYS A 136 -8.60 1.37 11.96
N ALA A 137 -9.69 1.85 11.36
CA ALA A 137 -9.70 3.09 10.60
C ALA A 137 -9.18 4.29 11.42
N VAL A 138 -8.31 5.06 10.82
CA VAL A 138 -7.74 6.30 11.37
C VAL A 138 -8.07 7.48 10.45
N LYS A 139 -7.89 8.70 10.97
CA LYS A 139 -7.96 9.94 10.19
C LYS A 139 -6.59 10.61 10.24
N ALA A 140 -6.03 10.94 9.08
CA ALA A 140 -4.77 11.67 8.96
C ALA A 140 -4.66 12.41 7.62
N ASP A 141 -3.87 13.45 7.60
CA ASP A 141 -3.46 14.18 6.41
C ASP A 141 -2.07 13.75 5.93
N LYS A 142 -1.26 13.14 6.80
CA LYS A 142 0.12 12.73 6.49
C LYS A 142 0.41 11.32 6.95
N LEU A 143 1.17 10.61 6.08
CA LEU A 143 1.78 9.32 6.39
C LEU A 143 3.29 9.40 6.18
N ARG A 144 4.03 8.54 6.89
CA ARG A 144 5.44 8.27 6.61
C ARG A 144 5.71 6.77 6.69
N ILE A 145 6.62 6.34 5.86
CA ILE A 145 7.07 4.95 5.76
C ILE A 145 8.57 4.93 5.86
#